data_ac4776741b7822d8c2e66050316a7ee2
#
_entry.id   ac4776741b7822d8c2e66050316a7ee2
#
_cell.length_a   1.000
_cell.length_b   1.000
_cell.length_c   1.000
_cell.angle_alpha   90.00
_cell.angle_beta   90.00
_cell.angle_gamma   90.00
#
_symmetry.space_group_name_H-M   'P 1'
#
loop_
_entity.id
_entity.type
_entity.pdbx_description
1 polymer ?
#
loop_
_entity_poly.entity_id
_entity_poly.type
_entity_poly.pdbx_seq_one_letter_code
_entity_poly.pdbx_strand_id
1 'polypeptide(L)'
;MPYNRLQVFHSLRIGGIVIVKQIWTGNNYRNFNYLIACGETGEALAIDPLDSDKCLKAAKDEGWDITQILNTHEHHDHTGGNDAVVAQTGAKILAHKNAKDKIANVSRGLAAGDIIKVGKTVELEALDTPGHTMCHICLRSHTGKPALFSGDTMFNAGAGNCHNGGSVAEMYKTFSEQLDQLPENTLIYPGHDYIENNLRFTLDREPDNAAAQGMLTKLAGQDLNQAHVTTLAEERKFNTFFRLGSASVIAKLREAFPDLPEGPDARTVFVKLRELRNKW
;
A
#
# COMPACT_ATOMS: atom_id res chain seq x y z
N MET A 1 8.90 -51.06 -34.43
CA MET A 1 7.80 -50.25 -33.83
C MET A 1 8.40 -49.17 -32.99
N PRO A 2 8.30 -47.90 -33.35
CA PRO A 2 8.87 -46.83 -32.56
C PRO A 2 7.85 -46.31 -31.54
N TYR A 3 8.31 -46.15 -30.31
CA TYR A 3 7.58 -45.60 -29.18
C TYR A 3 7.29 -44.09 -29.43
N ASN A 4 6.01 -43.76 -29.43
CA ASN A 4 5.52 -42.38 -29.48
C ASN A 4 5.70 -41.74 -28.08
N ARG A 5 6.68 -40.85 -27.90
CA ARG A 5 6.77 -39.96 -26.75
C ARG A 5 5.76 -38.82 -26.94
N LEU A 6 4.66 -38.90 -26.20
CA LEU A 6 3.78 -37.77 -25.95
C LEU A 6 4.58 -36.69 -25.20
N GLN A 7 4.98 -35.62 -25.90
CA GLN A 7 5.46 -34.42 -25.26
C GLN A 7 4.24 -33.71 -24.62
N VAL A 8 4.19 -33.75 -23.30
CA VAL A 8 3.30 -32.93 -22.51
C VAL A 8 3.84 -31.50 -22.60
N PHE A 9 3.26 -30.69 -23.48
CA PHE A 9 3.46 -29.26 -23.49
C PHE A 9 2.87 -28.71 -22.18
N HIS A 10 3.73 -28.39 -21.21
CA HIS A 10 3.37 -27.48 -20.15
C HIS A 10 3.07 -26.14 -20.79
N SER A 11 1.79 -25.83 -20.93
CA SER A 11 1.32 -24.50 -21.23
C SER A 11 1.89 -23.55 -20.17
N LEU A 12 2.92 -22.80 -20.53
CA LEU A 12 3.31 -21.60 -19.82
C LEU A 12 2.05 -20.72 -19.80
N ARG A 13 1.39 -20.60 -18.65
CA ARG A 13 0.36 -19.59 -18.43
C ARG A 13 1.07 -18.26 -18.68
N ILE A 14 0.78 -17.64 -19.83
CA ILE A 14 1.10 -16.26 -20.10
C ILE A 14 0.32 -15.51 -19.04
N GLY A 15 1.00 -14.99 -18.01
CA GLY A 15 0.36 -14.25 -16.94
C GLY A 15 -0.43 -13.08 -17.56
N GLY A 16 -1.68 -12.94 -17.17
CA GLY A 16 -2.54 -11.86 -17.67
C GLY A 16 -1.91 -10.49 -17.41
N ILE A 17 -2.24 -9.52 -18.25
CA ILE A 17 -1.74 -8.15 -18.08
C ILE A 17 -2.56 -7.47 -16.98
N VAL A 18 -1.90 -7.15 -15.87
CA VAL A 18 -2.44 -6.25 -14.85
C VAL A 18 -2.04 -4.83 -15.21
N ILE A 19 -3.01 -3.97 -15.35
CA ILE A 19 -2.77 -2.55 -15.61
C ILE A 19 -3.10 -1.79 -14.32
N VAL A 20 -2.13 -1.02 -13.81
CA VAL A 20 -2.30 -0.18 -12.63
C VAL A 20 -2.27 1.29 -13.06
N LYS A 21 -3.34 2.01 -12.76
CA LYS A 21 -3.43 3.46 -12.94
C LYS A 21 -3.40 4.12 -11.57
N GLN A 22 -2.31 4.82 -11.26
CA GLN A 22 -2.20 5.66 -10.09
C GLN A 22 -2.82 7.03 -10.41
N ILE A 23 -3.68 7.53 -9.55
CA ILE A 23 -4.43 8.78 -9.74
C ILE A 23 -4.10 9.73 -8.59
N TRP A 24 -3.40 10.81 -8.89
CA TRP A 24 -3.14 11.88 -7.94
C TRP A 24 -4.38 12.75 -7.75
N THR A 25 -4.88 12.84 -6.52
CA THR A 25 -6.10 13.63 -6.23
C THR A 25 -5.83 15.13 -6.19
N GLY A 26 -4.64 15.57 -5.77
CA GLY A 26 -4.29 16.97 -5.58
C GLY A 26 -4.98 17.64 -4.40
N ASN A 27 -5.58 16.85 -3.49
CA ASN A 27 -6.22 17.35 -2.28
C ASN A 27 -5.20 17.64 -1.16
N ASN A 28 -5.65 18.25 -0.08
CA ASN A 28 -4.80 18.61 1.07
C ASN A 28 -4.26 17.40 1.84
N TYR A 29 -4.94 16.24 1.78
CA TYR A 29 -4.48 14.98 2.37
C TYR A 29 -3.44 14.27 1.51
N ARG A 30 -3.25 14.72 0.24
CA ARG A 30 -2.29 14.15 -0.71
C ARG A 30 -2.60 12.67 -1.03
N ASN A 31 -3.88 12.31 -1.16
CA ASN A 31 -4.28 10.95 -1.48
C ASN A 31 -3.88 10.53 -2.90
N PHE A 32 -3.54 9.25 -3.02
CA PHE A 32 -3.59 8.49 -4.27
C PHE A 32 -4.84 7.62 -4.29
N ASN A 33 -5.53 7.60 -5.42
CA ASN A 33 -6.52 6.58 -5.75
C ASN A 33 -5.93 5.65 -6.82
N TYR A 34 -6.43 4.42 -6.93
CA TYR A 34 -5.91 3.48 -7.92
C TYR A 34 -7.04 2.82 -8.70
N LEU A 35 -6.79 2.55 -9.98
CA LEU A 35 -7.57 1.60 -10.76
C LEU A 35 -6.67 0.42 -11.13
N ILE A 36 -7.16 -0.79 -10.88
CA ILE A 36 -6.50 -2.03 -11.29
C ILE A 36 -7.40 -2.70 -12.32
N ALA A 37 -6.94 -2.78 -13.57
CA ALA A 37 -7.74 -3.28 -14.67
C ALA A 37 -7.21 -4.60 -15.23
N CYS A 38 -8.15 -5.46 -15.66
CA CYS A 38 -7.87 -6.62 -16.45
C CYS A 38 -7.72 -6.21 -17.93
N GLY A 39 -6.52 -6.39 -18.49
CA GLY A 39 -6.25 -6.03 -19.88
C GLY A 39 -7.04 -6.83 -20.93
N GLU A 40 -7.67 -7.96 -20.55
CA GLU A 40 -8.49 -8.76 -21.46
C GLU A 40 -9.95 -8.32 -21.50
N THR A 41 -10.50 -7.89 -20.34
CA THR A 41 -11.96 -7.62 -20.24
C THR A 41 -12.29 -6.15 -20.09
N GLY A 42 -11.31 -5.31 -19.68
CA GLY A 42 -11.56 -3.93 -19.30
C GLY A 42 -12.24 -3.75 -17.95
N GLU A 43 -12.60 -4.85 -17.25
CA GLU A 43 -13.10 -4.75 -15.89
C GLU A 43 -12.01 -4.19 -14.95
N ALA A 44 -12.43 -3.29 -14.04
CA ALA A 44 -11.53 -2.62 -13.10
C ALA A 44 -12.04 -2.67 -11.66
N LEU A 45 -11.08 -2.71 -10.74
CA LEU A 45 -11.23 -2.46 -9.30
C LEU A 45 -10.72 -1.05 -9.00
N ALA A 46 -11.53 -0.22 -8.34
CA ALA A 46 -11.09 1.05 -7.78
C ALA A 46 -10.66 0.85 -6.31
N ILE A 47 -9.46 1.32 -5.95
CA ILE A 47 -9.00 1.32 -4.56
C ILE A 47 -9.11 2.73 -4.00
N ASP A 48 -9.83 2.87 -2.88
CA ASP A 48 -10.02 4.11 -2.13
C ASP A 48 -10.41 5.30 -3.01
N PRO A 49 -11.49 5.24 -3.80
CA PRO A 49 -11.80 6.23 -4.84
C PRO A 49 -12.37 7.53 -4.28
N LEU A 50 -11.60 8.23 -3.41
CA LEU A 50 -12.01 9.50 -2.80
C LEU A 50 -12.39 10.55 -3.84
N ASP A 51 -11.52 10.75 -4.85
CA ASP A 51 -11.81 11.62 -6.00
C ASP A 51 -12.54 10.78 -7.06
N SER A 52 -13.84 10.61 -6.82
CA SER A 52 -14.70 9.81 -7.71
C SER A 52 -14.68 10.29 -9.16
N ASP A 53 -14.65 11.62 -9.37
CA ASP A 53 -14.67 12.21 -10.71
C ASP A 53 -13.40 11.84 -11.50
N LYS A 54 -12.22 11.93 -10.84
CA LYS A 54 -10.96 11.51 -11.47
C LYS A 54 -10.92 10.00 -11.74
N CYS A 55 -11.42 9.19 -10.81
CA CYS A 55 -11.48 7.73 -10.99
C CYS A 55 -12.40 7.36 -12.17
N LEU A 56 -13.62 7.92 -12.22
CA LEU A 56 -14.58 7.68 -13.28
C LEU A 56 -14.07 8.18 -14.64
N LYS A 57 -13.45 9.37 -14.65
CA LYS A 57 -12.83 9.91 -15.86
C LYS A 57 -11.69 9.02 -16.35
N ALA A 58 -10.80 8.61 -15.46
CA ALA A 58 -9.68 7.75 -15.82
C ALA A 58 -10.14 6.40 -16.38
N ALA A 59 -11.15 5.77 -15.77
CA ALA A 59 -11.75 4.54 -16.28
C ALA A 59 -12.35 4.75 -17.67
N LYS A 60 -13.12 5.82 -17.87
CA LYS A 60 -13.72 6.16 -19.16
C LYS A 60 -12.67 6.40 -20.26
N ASP A 61 -11.62 7.16 -19.95
CA ASP A 61 -10.55 7.48 -20.90
C ASP A 61 -9.80 6.23 -21.39
N GLU A 62 -9.67 5.21 -20.51
CA GLU A 62 -9.03 3.92 -20.82
C GLU A 62 -10.01 2.86 -21.35
N GLY A 63 -11.32 3.15 -21.38
CA GLY A 63 -12.35 2.19 -21.78
C GLY A 63 -12.57 1.07 -20.76
N TRP A 64 -12.41 1.36 -19.47
CA TRP A 64 -12.61 0.39 -18.39
C TRP A 64 -13.94 0.55 -17.68
N ASP A 65 -14.46 -0.58 -17.19
CA ASP A 65 -15.66 -0.66 -16.39
C ASP A 65 -15.29 -0.91 -14.92
N ILE A 66 -15.56 0.05 -14.05
CA ILE A 66 -15.36 -0.15 -12.60
C ILE A 66 -16.47 -1.04 -12.07
N THR A 67 -16.16 -2.30 -11.78
CA THR A 67 -17.13 -3.30 -11.30
C THR A 67 -17.03 -3.52 -9.78
N GLN A 68 -15.91 -3.09 -9.17
CA GLN A 68 -15.64 -3.26 -7.76
C GLN A 68 -14.94 -2.02 -7.20
N ILE A 69 -15.21 -1.72 -5.93
CA ILE A 69 -14.46 -0.79 -5.09
C ILE A 69 -13.84 -1.61 -3.96
N LEU A 70 -12.59 -1.36 -3.62
CA LEU A 70 -12.01 -1.80 -2.36
C LEU A 70 -11.67 -0.58 -1.52
N ASN A 71 -12.11 -0.57 -0.27
CA ASN A 71 -11.58 0.34 0.72
C ASN A 71 -10.55 -0.37 1.60
N THR A 72 -9.34 0.19 1.65
CA THR A 72 -8.27 -0.33 2.49
C THR A 72 -8.63 -0.24 3.97
N HIS A 73 -9.32 0.82 4.37
CA HIS A 73 -9.81 1.05 5.72
C HIS A 73 -10.97 2.07 5.75
N GLU A 74 -11.48 2.35 6.94
CA GLU A 74 -12.73 3.08 7.17
C GLU A 74 -12.62 4.62 7.19
N HIS A 75 -11.44 5.23 7.06
CA HIS A 75 -11.34 6.69 7.12
C HIS A 75 -12.02 7.36 5.93
N HIS A 76 -12.60 8.54 6.19
CA HIS A 76 -13.42 9.25 5.21
C HIS A 76 -12.65 9.64 3.94
N ASP A 77 -11.40 9.96 4.07
CA ASP A 77 -10.52 10.29 2.93
C ASP A 77 -10.11 9.08 2.07
N HIS A 78 -10.63 7.89 2.37
CA HIS A 78 -10.54 6.69 1.54
C HIS A 78 -11.91 6.22 1.06
N THR A 79 -12.98 6.53 1.81
CA THR A 79 -14.33 6.04 1.53
C THR A 79 -15.26 7.08 0.92
N GLY A 80 -14.91 8.37 0.99
CA GLY A 80 -15.82 9.50 0.70
C GLY A 80 -16.34 9.55 -0.74
N GLY A 81 -15.70 8.92 -1.71
CA GLY A 81 -16.17 8.86 -3.10
C GLY A 81 -16.98 7.60 -3.46
N ASN A 82 -17.16 6.66 -2.53
CA ASN A 82 -17.82 5.38 -2.79
C ASN A 82 -19.20 5.54 -3.42
N ASP A 83 -20.07 6.34 -2.80
CA ASP A 83 -21.46 6.48 -3.23
C ASP A 83 -21.57 7.05 -4.64
N ALA A 84 -20.69 8.00 -4.99
CA ALA A 84 -20.67 8.59 -6.33
C ALA A 84 -20.22 7.57 -7.40
N VAL A 85 -19.19 6.76 -7.10
CA VAL A 85 -18.75 5.69 -8.00
C VAL A 85 -19.83 4.63 -8.13
N VAL A 86 -20.43 4.18 -7.01
CA VAL A 86 -21.53 3.17 -7.05
C VAL A 86 -22.72 3.68 -7.86
N ALA A 87 -23.12 4.93 -7.67
CA ALA A 87 -24.25 5.52 -8.41
C ALA A 87 -24.04 5.53 -9.93
N GLN A 88 -22.78 5.67 -10.39
CA GLN A 88 -22.45 5.72 -11.82
C GLN A 88 -22.20 4.33 -12.44
N THR A 89 -21.71 3.37 -11.63
CA THR A 89 -21.19 2.10 -12.17
C THR A 89 -21.92 0.86 -11.66
N GLY A 90 -22.61 0.96 -10.53
CA GLY A 90 -23.17 -0.20 -9.83
C GLY A 90 -22.10 -1.08 -9.16
N ALA A 91 -20.87 -0.57 -9.00
CA ALA A 91 -19.75 -1.30 -8.42
C ALA A 91 -20.05 -1.84 -7.02
N LYS A 92 -19.53 -3.02 -6.70
CA LYS A 92 -19.67 -3.65 -5.38
C LYS A 92 -18.55 -3.21 -4.46
N ILE A 93 -18.88 -2.80 -3.22
CA ILE A 93 -17.89 -2.38 -2.23
C ILE A 93 -17.37 -3.59 -1.47
N LEU A 94 -16.04 -3.72 -1.45
CA LEU A 94 -15.27 -4.69 -0.69
C LEU A 94 -14.48 -3.94 0.40
N ALA A 95 -14.41 -4.49 1.61
CA ALA A 95 -13.63 -3.95 2.71
C ALA A 95 -13.30 -5.07 3.71
N HIS A 96 -12.51 -4.77 4.74
CA HIS A 96 -12.28 -5.70 5.83
C HIS A 96 -13.61 -6.20 6.42
N LYS A 97 -13.69 -7.50 6.77
CA LYS A 97 -14.93 -8.14 7.28
C LYS A 97 -15.54 -7.43 8.49
N ASN A 98 -14.69 -6.82 9.35
CA ASN A 98 -15.11 -6.09 10.53
C ASN A 98 -15.37 -4.58 10.27
N ALA A 99 -15.27 -4.12 9.02
CA ALA A 99 -15.54 -2.73 8.66
C ALA A 99 -16.99 -2.48 8.20
N LYS A 100 -17.86 -3.51 8.22
CA LYS A 100 -19.25 -3.40 7.71
C LYS A 100 -20.08 -2.35 8.43
N ASP A 101 -19.84 -2.14 9.72
CA ASP A 101 -20.55 -1.14 10.53
C ASP A 101 -19.92 0.26 10.43
N LYS A 102 -18.78 0.38 9.76
CA LYS A 102 -18.00 1.61 9.62
C LYS A 102 -18.02 2.16 8.21
N ILE A 103 -18.17 1.28 7.20
CA ILE A 103 -18.26 1.62 5.78
C ILE A 103 -19.63 1.22 5.27
N ALA A 104 -20.37 2.17 4.71
CA ALA A 104 -21.72 1.92 4.19
C ALA A 104 -21.69 0.97 2.98
N ASN A 105 -22.74 0.16 2.84
CA ASN A 105 -23.00 -0.66 1.65
C ASN A 105 -21.92 -1.69 1.28
N VAL A 106 -21.12 -2.16 2.27
CA VAL A 106 -20.12 -3.21 2.02
C VAL A 106 -20.82 -4.50 1.56
N SER A 107 -20.60 -4.86 0.31
CA SER A 107 -21.19 -6.06 -0.33
C SER A 107 -20.43 -7.33 0.07
N ARG A 108 -19.11 -7.25 0.24
CA ARG A 108 -18.25 -8.38 0.61
C ARG A 108 -17.25 -7.96 1.68
N GLY A 109 -17.31 -8.61 2.84
CA GLY A 109 -16.27 -8.51 3.87
C GLY A 109 -15.11 -9.45 3.54
N LEU A 110 -13.89 -8.96 3.62
CA LEU A 110 -12.66 -9.68 3.31
C LEU A 110 -11.91 -10.07 4.58
N ALA A 111 -11.26 -11.23 4.54
CA ALA A 111 -10.32 -11.72 5.54
C ALA A 111 -8.94 -11.98 4.89
N ALA A 112 -7.92 -12.22 5.71
CA ALA A 112 -6.60 -12.62 5.23
C ALA A 112 -6.69 -13.84 4.30
N GLY A 113 -6.01 -13.78 3.16
CA GLY A 113 -5.97 -14.84 2.16
C GLY A 113 -7.14 -14.86 1.17
N ASP A 114 -8.15 -13.99 1.34
CA ASP A 114 -9.24 -13.89 0.36
C ASP A 114 -8.71 -13.37 -0.98
N ILE A 115 -9.09 -14.06 -2.05
CA ILE A 115 -8.75 -13.65 -3.42
C ILE A 115 -9.85 -12.78 -4.02
N ILE A 116 -9.45 -11.63 -4.52
CA ILE A 116 -10.27 -10.72 -5.32
C ILE A 116 -9.89 -10.91 -6.78
N LYS A 117 -10.88 -11.28 -7.61
CA LYS A 117 -10.70 -11.40 -9.05
C LYS A 117 -11.19 -10.14 -9.73
N VAL A 118 -10.39 -9.60 -10.66
CA VAL A 118 -10.78 -8.50 -11.53
C VAL A 118 -10.73 -9.01 -12.97
N GLY A 119 -11.87 -9.06 -13.63
CA GLY A 119 -12.00 -9.70 -14.93
C GLY A 119 -11.53 -11.16 -14.92
N LYS A 120 -10.89 -11.57 -16.00
CA LYS A 120 -10.49 -12.99 -16.20
C LYS A 120 -9.11 -13.34 -15.65
N THR A 121 -8.19 -12.38 -15.58
CA THR A 121 -6.76 -12.69 -15.43
C THR A 121 -6.11 -12.04 -14.23
N VAL A 122 -6.75 -11.09 -13.56
CA VAL A 122 -6.18 -10.39 -12.41
C VAL A 122 -6.65 -11.02 -11.11
N GLU A 123 -5.70 -11.40 -10.27
CA GLU A 123 -5.94 -11.91 -8.92
C GLU A 123 -5.13 -11.11 -7.90
N LEU A 124 -5.83 -10.63 -6.87
CA LEU A 124 -5.28 -9.89 -5.75
C LEU A 124 -5.64 -10.62 -4.46
N GLU A 125 -4.71 -10.70 -3.53
CA GLU A 125 -4.93 -11.30 -2.22
C GLU A 125 -5.08 -10.22 -1.15
N ALA A 126 -6.08 -10.36 -0.30
CA ALA A 126 -6.28 -9.55 0.88
C ALA A 126 -5.31 -9.97 1.99
N LEU A 127 -4.51 -9.03 2.49
CA LEU A 127 -3.69 -9.17 3.68
C LEU A 127 -4.40 -8.42 4.82
N ASP A 128 -4.71 -9.11 5.92
CA ASP A 128 -5.22 -8.46 7.13
C ASP A 128 -4.04 -7.74 7.81
N THR A 129 -4.07 -6.41 7.79
CA THR A 129 -2.93 -5.56 8.18
C THR A 129 -3.32 -4.54 9.26
N PRO A 130 -3.74 -5.01 10.45
CA PRO A 130 -4.10 -4.10 11.54
C PRO A 130 -2.91 -3.25 11.96
N GLY A 131 -3.19 -1.99 12.31
CA GLY A 131 -2.14 -1.07 12.76
C GLY A 131 -2.56 0.38 12.63
N HIS A 132 -2.71 0.90 11.44
CA HIS A 132 -3.26 2.25 11.21
C HIS A 132 -4.71 2.35 11.70
N THR A 133 -5.55 1.42 11.27
CA THR A 133 -6.81 1.06 11.93
C THR A 133 -6.82 -0.46 12.21
N MET A 134 -7.77 -0.94 13.01
CA MET A 134 -7.90 -2.38 13.29
C MET A 134 -8.67 -3.12 12.20
N CYS A 135 -9.21 -2.42 11.22
CA CYS A 135 -9.94 -2.97 10.07
C CYS A 135 -9.25 -2.64 8.75
N HIS A 136 -7.90 -2.63 8.76
CA HIS A 136 -7.11 -2.30 7.57
C HIS A 136 -6.79 -3.55 6.74
N ILE A 137 -6.87 -3.41 5.41
CA ILE A 137 -6.48 -4.42 4.43
C ILE A 137 -5.46 -3.81 3.46
N CYS A 138 -4.33 -4.49 3.25
CA CYS A 138 -3.50 -4.31 2.07
C CYS A 138 -3.90 -5.32 1.00
N LEU A 139 -3.67 -4.99 -0.28
CA LEU A 139 -3.80 -5.94 -1.38
C LEU A 139 -2.43 -6.30 -1.95
N ARG A 140 -2.18 -7.60 -2.09
CA ARG A 140 -1.00 -8.14 -2.77
C ARG A 140 -1.38 -8.67 -4.16
N SER A 141 -0.67 -8.25 -5.21
CA SER A 141 -0.90 -8.80 -6.55
C SER A 141 -0.27 -10.19 -6.69
N HIS A 142 -1.03 -11.15 -7.20
CA HIS A 142 -0.56 -12.46 -7.65
C HIS A 142 -0.35 -12.53 -9.17
N THR A 143 -0.72 -11.47 -9.89
CA THR A 143 -0.62 -11.40 -11.34
C THR A 143 0.38 -10.33 -11.75
N GLY A 144 1.22 -10.62 -12.74
CA GLY A 144 2.21 -9.67 -13.26
C GLY A 144 3.37 -9.42 -12.29
N LYS A 145 3.80 -8.16 -12.17
CA LYS A 145 4.86 -7.79 -11.22
C LYS A 145 4.31 -7.82 -9.79
N PRO A 146 5.09 -8.32 -8.80
CA PRO A 146 4.69 -8.23 -7.41
C PRO A 146 4.36 -6.77 -7.03
N ALA A 147 3.21 -6.56 -6.43
CA ALA A 147 2.75 -5.23 -6.03
C ALA A 147 1.97 -5.31 -4.71
N LEU A 148 2.12 -4.29 -3.88
CA LEU A 148 1.38 -4.09 -2.65
C LEU A 148 0.65 -2.74 -2.71
N PHE A 149 -0.67 -2.77 -2.60
CA PHE A 149 -1.49 -1.59 -2.37
C PHE A 149 -1.66 -1.47 -0.86
N SER A 150 -0.87 -0.61 -0.26
CA SER A 150 -0.64 -0.62 1.19
C SER A 150 -1.56 0.30 1.98
N GLY A 151 -2.42 1.08 1.30
CA GLY A 151 -3.24 2.09 1.99
C GLY A 151 -2.38 2.90 2.97
N ASP A 152 -2.85 3.00 4.20
CA ASP A 152 -2.19 3.75 5.25
C ASP A 152 -1.39 2.89 6.25
N THR A 153 -1.21 1.60 5.95
CA THR A 153 -0.29 0.78 6.74
C THR A 153 1.15 1.20 6.50
N MET A 154 1.57 1.29 5.22
CA MET A 154 2.92 1.65 4.83
C MET A 154 2.86 2.77 3.79
N PHE A 155 3.58 3.86 4.04
CA PHE A 155 3.87 4.89 3.05
C PHE A 155 5.27 4.70 2.49
N ASN A 156 5.53 5.29 1.32
CA ASN A 156 6.90 5.35 0.84
C ASN A 156 7.76 6.09 1.88
N ALA A 157 8.89 5.48 2.24
CA ALA A 157 9.82 5.91 3.29
C ALA A 157 9.22 6.04 4.71
N GLY A 158 8.04 5.46 4.97
CA GLY A 158 7.38 5.65 6.26
C GLY A 158 6.31 4.60 6.59
N ALA A 159 5.64 4.82 7.73
CA ALA A 159 4.50 4.04 8.21
C ALA A 159 3.36 4.97 8.60
N GLY A 160 2.12 4.49 8.52
CA GLY A 160 0.94 5.21 8.96
C GLY A 160 0.95 5.54 10.45
N ASN A 161 0.17 6.54 10.88
CA ASN A 161 -0.09 6.78 12.29
C ASN A 161 -1.14 5.76 12.82
N CYS A 162 -1.32 5.71 14.13
CA CYS A 162 -2.26 4.79 14.77
C CYS A 162 -3.23 5.51 15.72
N HIS A 163 -3.46 6.82 15.53
CA HIS A 163 -4.23 7.63 16.47
C HIS A 163 -5.73 7.37 16.43
N ASN A 164 -6.25 7.06 15.25
CA ASN A 164 -7.69 6.97 15.00
C ASN A 164 -8.12 5.50 14.87
N GLY A 165 -8.19 4.81 16.01
CA GLY A 165 -8.67 3.42 16.05
C GLY A 165 -7.62 2.36 15.74
N GLY A 166 -6.33 2.72 15.77
CA GLY A 166 -5.22 1.83 15.47
C GLY A 166 -4.43 1.34 16.68
N SER A 167 -3.37 0.59 16.40
CA SER A 167 -2.44 0.04 17.40
C SER A 167 -1.02 -0.03 16.82
N VAL A 168 -0.09 0.67 17.46
CA VAL A 168 1.34 0.63 17.05
C VAL A 168 1.93 -0.77 17.22
N ALA A 169 1.47 -1.51 18.23
CA ALA A 169 1.93 -2.88 18.46
C ALA A 169 1.50 -3.84 17.34
N GLU A 170 0.26 -3.69 16.86
CA GLU A 170 -0.22 -4.49 15.72
C GLU A 170 0.44 -4.03 14.40
N MET A 171 0.68 -2.73 14.21
CA MET A 171 1.42 -2.24 13.05
C MET A 171 2.85 -2.81 13.00
N TYR A 172 3.53 -2.90 14.14
CA TYR A 172 4.83 -3.58 14.20
C TYR A 172 4.76 -5.03 13.74
N LYS A 173 3.77 -5.80 14.19
CA LYS A 173 3.56 -7.18 13.74
C LYS A 173 3.28 -7.25 12.24
N THR A 174 2.41 -6.38 11.74
CA THR A 174 2.12 -6.27 10.30
C THR A 174 3.42 -6.04 9.50
N PHE A 175 4.28 -5.11 9.94
CA PHE A 175 5.55 -4.86 9.27
C PHE A 175 6.49 -6.06 9.35
N SER A 176 6.72 -6.61 10.56
CA SER A 176 7.73 -7.66 10.77
C SER A 176 7.32 -9.05 10.27
N GLU A 177 6.03 -9.39 10.36
CA GLU A 177 5.54 -10.75 10.06
C GLU A 177 4.99 -10.86 8.63
N GLN A 178 4.55 -9.77 8.01
CA GLN A 178 3.94 -9.77 6.69
C GLN A 178 4.72 -8.94 5.67
N LEU A 179 4.90 -7.62 5.90
CA LEU A 179 5.51 -6.75 4.88
C LEU A 179 6.98 -7.08 4.67
N ASP A 180 7.72 -7.40 5.73
CA ASP A 180 9.13 -7.79 5.65
C ASP A 180 9.37 -9.14 4.97
N GLN A 181 8.32 -9.94 4.77
CA GLN A 181 8.39 -11.23 4.06
C GLN A 181 8.10 -11.11 2.55
N LEU A 182 7.70 -9.94 2.07
CA LEU A 182 7.41 -9.73 0.66
C LEU A 182 8.69 -9.76 -0.21
N PRO A 183 8.59 -10.17 -1.48
CA PRO A 183 9.71 -10.11 -2.42
C PRO A 183 10.28 -8.69 -2.54
N GLU A 184 11.59 -8.56 -2.64
CA GLU A 184 12.27 -7.25 -2.71
C GLU A 184 11.84 -6.40 -3.92
N ASN A 185 11.44 -7.03 -5.02
CA ASN A 185 10.96 -6.35 -6.21
C ASN A 185 9.47 -5.98 -6.16
N THR A 186 8.82 -6.12 -4.98
CA THR A 186 7.42 -5.71 -4.80
C THR A 186 7.30 -4.20 -4.93
N LEU A 187 6.46 -3.76 -5.87
CA LEU A 187 6.11 -2.35 -6.04
C LEU A 187 5.17 -1.88 -4.93
N ILE A 188 5.42 -0.69 -4.37
CA ILE A 188 4.67 -0.15 -3.24
C ILE A 188 3.77 1.00 -3.70
N TYR A 189 2.46 0.84 -3.51
CA TYR A 189 1.41 1.79 -3.86
C TYR A 189 0.67 2.24 -2.59
N PRO A 190 1.09 3.36 -1.95
CA PRO A 190 0.51 3.84 -0.68
C PRO A 190 -0.77 4.64 -0.87
N GLY A 191 -1.51 4.88 0.23
CA GLY A 191 -2.69 5.74 0.23
C GLY A 191 -2.39 7.23 0.01
N HIS A 192 -1.18 7.68 0.38
CA HIS A 192 -0.80 9.10 0.33
C HIS A 192 0.62 9.32 -0.18
N ASP A 193 0.85 10.49 -0.78
CA ASP A 193 2.18 10.98 -1.15
C ASP A 193 2.83 11.74 0.01
N TYR A 194 3.47 11.00 0.90
CA TYR A 194 4.24 11.56 2.00
C TYR A 194 5.75 11.29 1.88
N ILE A 195 6.21 10.82 0.71
CA ILE A 195 7.57 10.32 0.52
C ILE A 195 8.64 11.35 0.87
N GLU A 196 8.52 12.60 0.40
CA GLU A 196 9.52 13.63 0.69
C GLU A 196 9.62 13.93 2.19
N ASN A 197 8.47 14.07 2.86
CA ASN A 197 8.43 14.35 4.30
C ASN A 197 9.01 13.16 5.09
N ASN A 198 8.69 11.93 4.70
CA ASN A 198 9.22 10.73 5.32
C ASN A 198 10.73 10.57 5.11
N LEU A 199 11.25 10.89 3.91
CA LEU A 199 12.70 10.89 3.65
C LEU A 199 13.43 11.95 4.49
N ARG A 200 12.83 13.12 4.72
CA ARG A 200 13.39 14.13 5.64
C ARG A 200 13.43 13.62 7.08
N PHE A 201 12.38 12.91 7.52
CA PHE A 201 12.40 12.22 8.81
C PHE A 201 13.50 11.16 8.88
N THR A 202 13.72 10.40 7.81
CA THR A 202 14.84 9.45 7.72
C THR A 202 16.17 10.16 7.90
N LEU A 203 16.41 11.25 7.18
CA LEU A 203 17.68 11.99 7.27
C LEU A 203 17.90 12.68 8.62
N ASP A 204 16.83 13.03 9.32
CA ASP A 204 16.92 13.51 10.71
C ASP A 204 17.34 12.38 11.67
N ARG A 205 17.04 11.10 11.36
CA ARG A 205 17.46 9.90 12.13
C ARG A 205 18.78 9.29 11.65
N GLU A 206 19.03 9.37 10.37
CA GLU A 206 20.24 8.85 9.68
C GLU A 206 20.77 9.93 8.74
N PRO A 207 21.50 10.95 9.23
CA PRO A 207 21.97 12.07 8.40
C PRO A 207 22.89 11.66 7.24
N ASP A 208 23.54 10.51 7.35
CA ASP A 208 24.44 9.91 6.36
C ASP A 208 23.76 8.89 5.45
N ASN A 209 22.44 8.77 5.48
CA ASN A 209 21.70 7.86 4.60
C ASN A 209 21.71 8.36 3.15
N ALA A 210 22.72 7.93 2.39
CA ALA A 210 22.90 8.31 0.98
C ALA A 210 21.71 7.90 0.08
N ALA A 211 20.99 6.80 0.43
CA ALA A 211 19.84 6.36 -0.34
C ALA A 211 18.65 7.32 -0.17
N ALA A 212 18.40 7.80 1.05
CA ALA A 212 17.37 8.80 1.33
C ALA A 212 17.69 10.14 0.63
N GLN A 213 18.95 10.59 0.72
CA GLN A 213 19.39 11.81 0.04
C GLN A 213 19.28 11.71 -1.48
N GLY A 214 19.69 10.58 -2.05
CA GLY A 214 19.59 10.31 -3.50
C GLY A 214 18.12 10.27 -3.96
N MET A 215 17.22 9.68 -3.16
CA MET A 215 15.80 9.65 -3.47
C MET A 215 15.18 11.06 -3.43
N LEU A 216 15.47 11.88 -2.43
CA LEU A 216 15.02 13.28 -2.39
C LEU A 216 15.47 14.07 -3.63
N THR A 217 16.72 13.87 -4.06
CA THR A 217 17.24 14.50 -5.29
C THR A 217 16.46 14.05 -6.53
N LYS A 218 16.15 12.75 -6.61
CA LYS A 218 15.38 12.15 -7.72
C LYS A 218 13.95 12.69 -7.78
N LEU A 219 13.33 12.95 -6.64
CA LEU A 219 11.93 13.42 -6.55
C LEU A 219 11.78 14.93 -6.76
N ALA A 220 12.88 15.69 -6.77
CA ALA A 220 12.83 17.14 -6.91
C ALA A 220 12.12 17.56 -8.21
N GLY A 221 10.98 18.23 -8.07
CA GLY A 221 10.19 18.70 -9.22
C GLY A 221 9.41 17.61 -9.96
N GLN A 222 9.19 16.43 -9.36
CA GLN A 222 8.39 15.37 -10.00
C GLN A 222 6.95 15.83 -10.25
N ASP A 223 6.38 15.38 -11.37
CA ASP A 223 4.95 15.45 -11.62
C ASP A 223 4.24 14.32 -10.84
N LEU A 224 3.38 14.67 -9.89
CA LEU A 224 2.66 13.69 -9.07
C LEU A 224 1.62 12.87 -9.85
N ASN A 225 1.24 13.28 -11.06
CA ASN A 225 0.46 12.42 -11.95
C ASN A 225 1.29 11.24 -12.50
N GLN A 226 2.62 11.31 -12.33
CA GLN A 226 3.59 10.28 -12.66
C GLN A 226 4.48 9.98 -11.44
N ALA A 227 3.89 10.00 -10.23
CA ALA A 227 4.62 9.83 -9.00
C ALA A 227 5.45 8.53 -9.01
N HIS A 228 6.67 8.63 -8.46
CA HIS A 228 7.58 7.50 -8.38
C HIS A 228 7.02 6.38 -7.51
N VAL A 229 7.01 5.16 -8.04
CA VAL A 229 6.64 3.94 -7.31
C VAL A 229 7.91 3.27 -6.82
N THR A 230 8.07 3.14 -5.52
CA THR A 230 9.23 2.47 -4.92
C THR A 230 9.09 0.95 -4.96
N THR A 231 10.21 0.26 -4.81
CA THR A 231 10.25 -1.18 -4.52
C THR A 231 10.53 -1.41 -3.04
N LEU A 232 10.19 -2.58 -2.52
CA LEU A 232 10.54 -2.96 -1.15
C LEU A 232 12.06 -2.93 -0.92
N ALA A 233 12.86 -3.29 -1.93
CA ALA A 233 14.32 -3.17 -1.87
C ALA A 233 14.81 -1.73 -1.70
N GLU A 234 14.12 -0.75 -2.29
CA GLU A 234 14.41 0.67 -2.08
C GLU A 234 13.96 1.09 -0.67
N GLU A 235 12.76 0.69 -0.23
CA GLU A 235 12.24 0.99 1.10
C GLU A 235 13.18 0.51 2.20
N ARG A 236 13.73 -0.69 2.11
CA ARG A 236 14.71 -1.21 3.09
C ARG A 236 15.98 -0.36 3.21
N LYS A 237 16.31 0.47 2.21
CA LYS A 237 17.48 1.34 2.25
C LYS A 237 17.23 2.66 2.98
N PHE A 238 16.00 3.16 2.98
CA PHE A 238 15.71 4.48 3.52
C PHE A 238 14.48 4.56 4.44
N ASN A 239 13.59 3.59 4.47
CA ASN A 239 12.45 3.63 5.39
C ASN A 239 12.89 3.20 6.80
N THR A 240 12.89 4.13 7.75
CA THR A 240 13.34 3.89 9.13
C THR A 240 12.59 2.75 9.81
N PHE A 241 11.35 2.45 9.41
CA PHE A 241 10.55 1.37 9.99
C PHE A 241 10.97 -0.03 9.52
N PHE A 242 11.86 -0.15 8.53
CA PHE A 242 12.60 -1.38 8.17
C PHE A 242 14.04 -1.36 8.68
N ARG A 243 14.54 -0.25 9.25
CA ARG A 243 15.93 -0.06 9.66
C ARG A 243 16.12 -0.07 11.17
N LEU A 244 15.35 -0.92 11.84
CA LEU A 244 15.22 -0.94 13.31
C LEU A 244 16.52 -1.31 14.05
N GLY A 245 17.49 -1.94 13.37
CA GLY A 245 18.84 -2.24 13.89
C GLY A 245 19.89 -1.17 13.59
N SER A 246 19.52 -0.06 12.93
CA SER A 246 20.48 1.01 12.60
C SER A 246 20.99 1.70 13.86
N ALA A 247 22.33 1.74 14.00
CA ALA A 247 22.98 2.41 15.14
C ALA A 247 22.63 3.91 15.20
N SER A 248 22.56 4.58 14.04
CA SER A 248 22.19 5.99 13.94
C SER A 248 20.75 6.23 14.40
N VAL A 249 19.81 5.42 13.94
CA VAL A 249 18.40 5.48 14.38
C VAL A 249 18.29 5.30 15.89
N ILE A 250 18.96 4.27 16.45
CA ILE A 250 18.93 4.00 17.90
C ILE A 250 19.57 5.16 18.69
N ALA A 251 20.69 5.71 18.22
CA ALA A 251 21.34 6.85 18.86
C ALA A 251 20.40 8.08 18.88
N LYS A 252 19.74 8.38 17.77
CA LYS A 252 18.78 9.48 17.69
C LYS A 252 17.51 9.25 18.52
N LEU A 253 17.08 8.02 18.67
CA LEU A 253 16.00 7.69 19.60
C LEU A 253 16.40 7.94 21.04
N ARG A 254 17.66 7.65 21.45
CA ARG A 254 18.14 7.92 22.81
C ARG A 254 18.20 9.41 23.16
N GLU A 255 18.50 10.27 22.18
CA GLU A 255 18.41 11.71 22.37
C GLU A 255 16.99 12.15 22.75
N ALA A 256 15.97 11.54 22.13
CA ALA A 256 14.56 11.85 22.37
C ALA A 256 13.96 11.09 23.57
N PHE A 257 14.49 9.91 23.88
CA PHE A 257 14.03 9.01 24.94
C PHE A 257 15.22 8.52 25.77
N PRO A 258 15.66 9.31 26.79
CA PRO A 258 16.84 8.98 27.61
C PRO A 258 16.71 7.65 28.36
N ASP A 259 15.49 7.16 28.60
CA ASP A 259 15.16 5.90 29.24
C ASP A 259 15.13 4.69 28.30
N LEU A 260 15.48 4.89 27.00
CA LEU A 260 15.56 3.79 26.05
C LEU A 260 16.60 2.75 26.49
N PRO A 261 16.28 1.43 26.54
CA PRO A 261 17.22 0.39 26.95
C PRO A 261 18.54 0.43 26.16
N GLU A 262 19.63 -0.08 26.75
CA GLU A 262 20.96 -0.06 26.12
C GLU A 262 21.00 -0.88 24.80
N GLY A 263 20.29 -2.02 24.75
CA GLY A 263 20.07 -2.82 23.55
C GLY A 263 18.59 -2.98 23.25
N PRO A 264 17.91 -1.94 22.68
CA PRO A 264 16.48 -2.04 22.44
C PRO A 264 16.18 -3.09 21.37
N ASP A 265 15.15 -3.89 21.59
CA ASP A 265 14.66 -4.80 20.55
C ASP A 265 13.96 -4.05 19.41
N ALA A 266 13.77 -4.72 18.29
CA ALA A 266 13.17 -4.12 17.10
C ALA A 266 11.77 -3.55 17.37
N ARG A 267 10.97 -4.21 18.20
CA ARG A 267 9.64 -3.74 18.58
C ARG A 267 9.72 -2.41 19.34
N THR A 268 10.60 -2.32 20.31
CA THR A 268 10.83 -1.09 21.09
C THR A 268 11.25 0.06 20.18
N VAL A 269 12.19 -0.20 19.25
CA VAL A 269 12.64 0.80 18.27
C VAL A 269 11.48 1.26 17.39
N PHE A 270 10.69 0.34 16.85
CA PHE A 270 9.53 0.66 16.02
C PHE A 270 8.51 1.53 16.75
N VAL A 271 8.14 1.14 17.98
CA VAL A 271 7.17 1.89 18.79
C VAL A 271 7.67 3.31 19.09
N LYS A 272 8.93 3.45 19.43
CA LYS A 272 9.54 4.77 19.73
C LYS A 272 9.71 5.62 18.47
N LEU A 273 10.05 5.02 17.32
CA LEU A 273 10.02 5.71 16.02
C LEU A 273 8.62 6.24 15.69
N ARG A 274 7.57 5.43 15.89
CA ARG A 274 6.21 5.87 15.63
C ARG A 274 5.78 7.00 16.55
N GLU A 275 6.11 6.91 17.86
CA GLU A 275 5.86 7.97 18.83
C GLU A 275 6.57 9.27 18.41
N LEU A 276 7.83 9.18 18.01
CA LEU A 276 8.60 10.34 17.59
C LEU A 276 8.06 10.96 16.30
N ARG A 277 7.72 10.14 15.28
CA ARG A 277 7.17 10.61 14.02
C ARG A 277 5.82 11.31 14.17
N ASN A 278 5.07 11.02 15.24
CA ASN A 278 3.81 11.71 15.54
C ASN A 278 4.00 13.16 16.02
N LYS A 279 5.18 13.49 16.48
CA LYS A 279 5.55 14.81 17.06
C LYS A 279 6.46 15.61 16.12
N TRP A 280 6.96 14.98 15.09
CA TRP A 280 7.89 15.54 14.10
C TRP A 280 7.11 16.17 12.90
#